data_4356fa2db66af5f8d1ac77a523ffcf13
#
_entry.id   4356fa2db66af5f8d1ac77a523ffcf13
#
_cell.length_a   1.000
_cell.length_b   1.000
_cell.length_c   1.000
_cell.angle_alpha   90.00
_cell.angle_beta   90.00
_cell.angle_gamma   90.00
#
_symmetry.space_group_name_H-M   'P 1'
#
loop_
_entity.id
_entity.type
_entity.pdbx_description
1 polymer ?
#
loop_
_entity_poly.entity_id
_entity_poly.type
_entity_poly.pdbx_seq_one_letter_code
_entity_poly.pdbx_strand_id
1 'polypeptide(L)'
;MFTSPGPIFEPEALGPDPWNAVRAFFAAGFRPGDIVLNTLSYHLTPGGFIADSGARALGCPVIPAGPGNTEQQLDLIEAFRPVGYVGVPDFLNILLDAATARGRDASCIRKALVSGAAFPRSLQESFAARGITAYQAYGTADVGFVAFETEARDGMVVNEDVILEIVRPGTGDPVPDGEVGEIVVTTLDPHHPLIRLALGDLTAAMPGISPCGRTNRRIRGWMGRADQTAKVRGMFVRPEQIAEIASRHPSVGRLRLVVTRENENDAMTLVAETKVQDAALLGEIAGTLQAITKLRGSVEFVPPGSLPNDGKVIADDRPVN
;
A
#
# COMPACT_ATOMS: atom_id res chain seq x y z
N MET A 1 16.30 14.67 8.44
CA MET A 1 15.14 14.25 9.27
C MET A 1 13.87 14.68 8.58
N PHE A 2 12.89 13.80 8.49
CA PHE A 2 11.62 14.01 7.80
C PHE A 2 10.46 13.90 8.76
N THR A 3 9.26 14.27 8.30
CA THR A 3 8.02 14.10 9.06
C THR A 3 6.98 13.40 8.18
N SER A 4 6.33 12.38 8.72
CA SER A 4 5.17 11.74 8.13
C SER A 4 3.87 12.24 8.76
N PRO A 5 2.72 12.01 8.13
CA PRO A 5 1.43 12.39 8.71
C PRO A 5 1.24 11.79 10.12
N GLY A 6 1.11 12.67 11.11
CA GLY A 6 1.14 12.34 12.52
C GLY A 6 2.42 12.88 13.17
N PRO A 7 2.68 12.64 14.46
CA PRO A 7 3.91 13.05 15.13
C PRO A 7 5.05 12.02 14.91
N ILE A 8 5.27 11.62 13.66
CA ILE A 8 6.28 10.63 13.28
C ILE A 8 7.44 11.36 12.62
N PHE A 9 8.66 11.09 13.09
CA PHE A 9 9.89 11.69 12.58
C PHE A 9 10.84 10.58 12.13
N GLU A 10 11.28 10.65 10.88
CA GLU A 10 12.15 9.64 10.27
C GLU A 10 13.54 10.24 10.02
N PRO A 11 14.60 9.62 10.52
CA PRO A 11 15.96 10.01 10.18
C PRO A 11 16.32 9.52 8.77
N GLU A 12 17.24 10.21 8.13
CA GLU A 12 17.91 9.75 6.93
C GLU A 12 19.31 9.28 7.31
N ALA A 13 19.67 8.06 6.94
CA ALA A 13 21.01 7.56 7.09
C ALA A 13 21.95 8.22 6.06
N LEU A 14 23.24 8.27 6.38
CA LEU A 14 24.26 8.76 5.45
C LEU A 14 24.64 7.65 4.49
N GLY A 15 24.78 7.99 3.21
CA GLY A 15 25.17 7.03 2.19
C GLY A 15 24.55 7.34 0.83
N PRO A 16 24.99 6.62 -0.22
CA PRO A 16 24.49 6.86 -1.58
C PRO A 16 23.05 6.39 -1.80
N ASP A 17 22.58 5.38 -1.08
CA ASP A 17 21.22 4.81 -1.19
C ASP A 17 20.74 4.30 0.17
N PRO A 18 20.43 5.20 1.12
CA PRO A 18 20.11 4.81 2.49
C PRO A 18 18.79 4.02 2.62
N TRP A 19 17.97 4.00 1.59
CA TRP A 19 16.70 3.28 1.57
C TRP A 19 16.69 2.07 0.61
N ASN A 20 17.86 1.65 0.10
CA ASN A 20 18.02 0.51 -0.81
C ASN A 20 17.08 0.54 -2.04
N ALA A 21 16.80 1.74 -2.55
CA ALA A 21 15.87 1.96 -3.63
C ALA A 21 16.46 1.60 -5.01
N VAL A 22 17.77 1.56 -5.17
CA VAL A 22 18.49 1.30 -6.43
C VAL A 22 18.04 0.01 -7.11
N ARG A 23 17.74 -1.04 -6.33
CA ARG A 23 17.31 -2.34 -6.86
C ARG A 23 15.95 -2.27 -7.57
N ALA A 24 15.03 -1.46 -7.03
CA ALA A 24 13.73 -1.22 -7.65
C ALA A 24 13.88 -0.48 -8.99
N PHE A 25 14.73 0.54 -9.05
CA PHE A 25 15.04 1.24 -10.31
C PHE A 25 15.67 0.30 -11.34
N PHE A 26 16.67 -0.48 -10.95
CA PHE A 26 17.30 -1.45 -11.86
C PHE A 26 16.28 -2.47 -12.38
N ALA A 27 15.42 -3.02 -11.51
CA ALA A 27 14.39 -3.99 -11.88
C ALA A 27 13.33 -3.37 -12.82
N ALA A 28 13.01 -2.07 -12.65
CA ALA A 28 12.10 -1.33 -13.52
C ALA A 28 12.77 -0.92 -14.87
N GLY A 29 13.99 -1.38 -15.13
CA GLY A 29 14.67 -1.18 -16.40
C GLY A 29 15.45 0.13 -16.55
N PHE A 30 15.62 0.90 -15.46
CA PHE A 30 16.51 2.07 -15.47
C PHE A 30 17.97 1.66 -15.55
N ARG A 31 18.79 2.50 -16.20
CA ARG A 31 20.23 2.27 -16.40
C ARG A 31 21.00 3.57 -16.17
N PRO A 32 22.31 3.50 -15.88
CA PRO A 32 23.15 4.69 -15.76
C PRO A 32 22.99 5.62 -16.96
N GLY A 33 22.84 6.92 -16.69
CA GLY A 33 22.63 7.95 -17.71
C GLY A 33 21.15 8.21 -18.07
N ASP A 34 20.20 7.38 -17.65
CA ASP A 34 18.78 7.66 -17.83
C ASP A 34 18.36 8.89 -17.00
N ILE A 35 17.87 9.94 -17.65
CA ILE A 35 17.34 11.11 -16.95
C ILE A 35 15.97 10.76 -16.36
N VAL A 36 15.80 10.98 -15.06
CA VAL A 36 14.60 10.63 -14.29
C VAL A 36 13.86 11.87 -13.82
N LEU A 37 12.59 12.01 -14.17
CA LEU A 37 11.68 13.00 -13.59
C LEU A 37 11.12 12.43 -12.28
N ASN A 38 11.53 12.98 -11.15
CA ASN A 38 11.04 12.57 -9.83
C ASN A 38 9.95 13.55 -9.35
N THR A 39 8.73 13.04 -9.26
CA THR A 39 7.55 13.82 -8.86
C THR A 39 7.05 13.51 -7.46
N LEU A 40 7.76 12.67 -6.69
CA LEU A 40 7.48 12.48 -5.28
C LEU A 40 7.86 13.73 -4.47
N SER A 41 7.20 13.94 -3.35
CA SER A 41 7.41 15.15 -2.55
C SER A 41 8.78 15.17 -1.90
N TYR A 42 9.43 16.33 -2.00
CA TYR A 42 10.66 16.67 -1.28
C TYR A 42 10.39 17.57 -0.06
N HIS A 43 9.14 17.99 0.11
CA HIS A 43 8.77 18.93 1.17
C HIS A 43 8.38 18.21 2.44
N LEU A 44 9.27 18.22 3.43
CA LEU A 44 9.14 17.63 4.76
C LEU A 44 9.08 16.09 4.80
N THR A 45 8.68 15.42 3.71
CA THR A 45 8.54 13.97 3.64
C THR A 45 9.71 13.31 2.92
N PRO A 46 10.06 12.04 3.20
CA PRO A 46 11.21 11.39 2.60
C PRO A 46 10.98 10.89 1.17
N GLY A 47 9.74 10.84 0.66
CA GLY A 47 9.40 10.15 -0.59
C GLY A 47 10.25 10.57 -1.80
N GLY A 48 10.45 11.88 -2.00
CA GLY A 48 11.31 12.40 -3.07
C GLY A 48 12.77 11.98 -2.88
N PHE A 49 13.27 12.03 -1.65
CA PHE A 49 14.65 11.67 -1.30
C PHE A 49 14.91 10.17 -1.44
N ILE A 50 13.95 9.31 -1.07
CA ILE A 50 14.02 7.85 -1.26
C ILE A 50 14.24 7.52 -2.75
N ALA A 51 13.42 8.09 -3.62
CA ALA A 51 13.55 7.85 -5.06
C ALA A 51 14.80 8.51 -5.65
N ASP A 52 15.15 9.72 -5.20
CA ASP A 52 16.33 10.45 -5.65
C ASP A 52 17.64 9.68 -5.35
N SER A 53 17.77 9.17 -4.11
CA SER A 53 18.95 8.41 -3.70
C SER A 53 19.13 7.13 -4.53
N GLY A 54 18.06 6.35 -4.74
CA GLY A 54 18.13 5.13 -5.54
C GLY A 54 18.43 5.38 -7.01
N ALA A 55 17.82 6.39 -7.61
CA ALA A 55 18.12 6.78 -8.99
C ALA A 55 19.57 7.24 -9.16
N ARG A 56 20.07 8.10 -8.25
CA ARG A 56 21.46 8.58 -8.26
C ARG A 56 22.46 7.46 -8.00
N ALA A 57 22.17 6.54 -7.08
CA ALA A 57 23.02 5.39 -6.82
C ALA A 57 23.15 4.48 -8.04
N LEU A 58 22.10 4.42 -8.87
CA LEU A 58 22.15 3.74 -10.17
C LEU A 58 22.94 4.52 -11.24
N GLY A 59 23.28 5.78 -10.99
CA GLY A 59 23.94 6.66 -11.98
C GLY A 59 22.97 7.40 -12.90
N CYS A 60 21.72 7.59 -12.49
CA CYS A 60 20.70 8.35 -13.20
C CYS A 60 20.71 9.82 -12.76
N PRO A 61 20.81 10.80 -13.66
CA PRO A 61 20.52 12.19 -13.35
C PRO A 61 19.03 12.35 -12.97
N VAL A 62 18.75 13.11 -11.91
CA VAL A 62 17.40 13.29 -11.40
C VAL A 62 16.97 14.76 -11.53
N ILE A 63 15.76 14.96 -12.06
CA ILE A 63 15.03 16.23 -12.03
C ILE A 63 14.12 16.20 -10.80
N PRO A 64 14.43 16.95 -9.72
CA PRO A 64 13.64 16.93 -8.47
C PRO A 64 12.40 17.81 -8.59
N ALA A 65 11.43 17.39 -9.40
CA ALA A 65 10.27 18.20 -9.76
C ALA A 65 9.23 18.32 -8.64
N GLY A 66 9.07 17.26 -7.83
CA GLY A 66 8.03 17.22 -6.79
C GLY A 66 6.61 17.13 -7.37
N PRO A 67 5.57 17.14 -6.53
CA PRO A 67 4.18 17.07 -6.98
C PRO A 67 3.67 18.43 -7.49
N GLY A 68 2.66 18.41 -8.37
CA GLY A 68 2.00 19.64 -8.88
C GLY A 68 2.80 20.35 -9.97
N ASN A 69 2.55 21.65 -10.16
CA ASN A 69 3.22 22.50 -11.13
C ASN A 69 3.28 21.92 -12.57
N THR A 70 2.16 21.39 -13.06
CA THR A 70 2.06 20.64 -14.32
C THR A 70 2.70 21.38 -15.50
N GLU A 71 2.46 22.67 -15.67
CA GLU A 71 3.04 23.45 -16.79
C GLU A 71 4.56 23.48 -16.74
N GLN A 72 5.13 23.80 -15.59
CA GLN A 72 6.59 23.81 -15.42
C GLN A 72 7.19 22.42 -15.64
N GLN A 73 6.50 21.36 -15.22
CA GLN A 73 6.96 19.98 -15.47
C GLN A 73 6.94 19.63 -16.97
N LEU A 74 5.95 20.12 -17.72
CA LEU A 74 5.94 19.95 -19.17
C LEU A 74 7.11 20.71 -19.82
N ASP A 75 7.46 21.91 -19.35
CA ASP A 75 8.65 22.64 -19.81
C ASP A 75 9.94 21.84 -19.58
N LEU A 76 10.07 21.23 -18.39
CA LEU A 76 11.22 20.37 -18.07
C LEU A 76 11.26 19.09 -18.91
N ILE A 77 10.10 18.48 -19.18
CA ILE A 77 10.00 17.29 -20.05
C ILE A 77 10.50 17.61 -21.47
N GLU A 78 10.09 18.74 -22.02
CA GLU A 78 10.55 19.15 -23.36
C GLU A 78 12.03 19.54 -23.38
N ALA A 79 12.51 20.25 -22.36
CA ALA A 79 13.87 20.75 -22.31
C ALA A 79 14.90 19.63 -22.05
N PHE A 80 14.62 18.73 -21.10
CA PHE A 80 15.57 17.71 -20.65
C PHE A 80 15.30 16.31 -21.19
N ARG A 81 14.15 16.08 -21.80
CA ARG A 81 13.78 14.80 -22.42
C ARG A 81 13.98 13.60 -21.49
N PRO A 82 13.45 13.59 -20.24
CA PRO A 82 13.64 12.48 -19.32
C PRO A 82 13.07 11.20 -19.93
N VAL A 83 13.85 10.13 -19.89
CA VAL A 83 13.41 8.80 -20.36
C VAL A 83 12.63 8.07 -19.26
N GLY A 84 12.83 8.46 -18.02
CA GLY A 84 12.25 7.84 -16.85
C GLY A 84 11.38 8.77 -16.01
N TYR A 85 10.40 8.17 -15.36
CA TYR A 85 9.50 8.81 -14.39
C TYR A 85 9.53 8.03 -13.08
N VAL A 86 9.51 8.73 -11.95
CA VAL A 86 9.19 8.15 -10.64
C VAL A 86 8.20 9.04 -9.89
N GLY A 87 7.14 8.43 -9.36
CA GLY A 87 6.07 9.17 -8.69
C GLY A 87 4.80 8.36 -8.52
N VAL A 88 3.69 9.02 -8.18
CA VAL A 88 2.40 8.36 -8.15
C VAL A 88 1.84 8.16 -9.57
N PRO A 89 1.18 7.03 -9.85
CA PRO A 89 0.71 6.73 -11.21
C PRO A 89 -0.30 7.73 -11.74
N ASP A 90 -1.22 8.22 -10.90
CA ASP A 90 -2.24 9.20 -11.30
C ASP A 90 -1.61 10.51 -11.78
N PHE A 91 -0.53 10.95 -11.15
CA PHE A 91 0.14 12.19 -11.55
C PHE A 91 0.86 12.06 -12.89
N LEU A 92 1.45 10.88 -13.18
CA LEU A 92 1.96 10.61 -14.53
C LEU A 92 0.84 10.70 -15.58
N ASN A 93 -0.32 10.11 -15.29
CA ASN A 93 -1.46 10.21 -16.21
C ASN A 93 -1.88 11.67 -16.44
N ILE A 94 -1.95 12.49 -15.37
CA ILE A 94 -2.26 13.91 -15.46
C ILE A 94 -1.24 14.65 -16.35
N LEU A 95 0.05 14.38 -16.21
CA LEU A 95 1.10 14.99 -17.03
C LEU A 95 0.95 14.61 -18.51
N LEU A 96 0.72 13.32 -18.81
CA LEU A 96 0.55 12.82 -20.17
C LEU A 96 -0.71 13.38 -20.85
N ASP A 97 -1.82 13.47 -20.11
CA ASP A 97 -3.07 14.05 -20.61
C ASP A 97 -2.93 15.55 -20.84
N ALA A 98 -2.25 16.26 -19.92
CA ALA A 98 -1.96 17.67 -20.07
C ALA A 98 -1.03 17.95 -21.27
N ALA A 99 -0.03 17.12 -21.50
CA ALA A 99 0.83 17.21 -22.68
C ALA A 99 0.01 17.06 -23.98
N THR A 100 -0.83 16.02 -24.03
CA THR A 100 -1.71 15.76 -25.19
C THR A 100 -2.66 16.93 -25.45
N ALA A 101 -3.31 17.44 -24.42
CA ALA A 101 -4.28 18.54 -24.54
C ALA A 101 -3.64 19.85 -25.03
N ARG A 102 -2.34 20.04 -24.82
CA ARG A 102 -1.56 21.23 -25.20
C ARG A 102 -0.71 21.05 -26.46
N GLY A 103 -0.78 19.86 -27.08
CA GLY A 103 0.07 19.53 -28.23
C GLY A 103 1.57 19.47 -27.91
N ARG A 104 1.91 19.15 -26.63
CA ARG A 104 3.30 19.05 -26.16
C ARG A 104 3.79 17.62 -26.22
N ASP A 105 5.07 17.43 -26.45
CA ASP A 105 5.66 16.09 -26.61
C ASP A 105 6.25 15.55 -25.30
N ALA A 106 5.58 14.57 -24.72
CA ALA A 106 6.07 13.79 -23.57
C ALA A 106 6.49 12.36 -23.95
N SER A 107 6.64 12.05 -25.25
CA SER A 107 6.98 10.69 -25.75
C SER A 107 8.37 10.21 -25.36
N CYS A 108 9.21 11.08 -24.80
CA CYS A 108 10.51 10.71 -24.26
C CYS A 108 10.40 9.80 -23.03
N ILE A 109 9.30 9.90 -22.24
CA ILE A 109 9.08 9.05 -21.06
C ILE A 109 8.71 7.65 -21.54
N ARG A 110 9.59 6.69 -21.27
CA ARG A 110 9.46 5.28 -21.68
C ARG A 110 9.42 4.31 -20.51
N LYS A 111 9.91 4.73 -19.36
CA LYS A 111 10.05 3.91 -18.16
C LYS A 111 9.39 4.62 -17.00
N ALA A 112 8.69 3.88 -16.15
CA ALA A 112 8.15 4.44 -14.92
C ALA A 112 8.32 3.46 -13.76
N LEU A 113 8.70 3.98 -12.60
CA LEU A 113 8.61 3.32 -11.31
C LEU A 113 7.55 4.06 -10.49
N VAL A 114 6.40 3.43 -10.26
CA VAL A 114 5.28 4.06 -9.58
C VAL A 114 5.11 3.53 -8.17
N SER A 115 4.80 4.42 -7.23
CA SER A 115 4.60 4.10 -5.82
C SER A 115 3.65 5.09 -5.15
N GLY A 116 3.23 4.82 -3.91
CA GLY A 116 2.45 5.73 -3.07
C GLY A 116 0.96 5.83 -3.42
N ALA A 117 0.49 5.15 -4.47
CA ALA A 117 -0.91 5.04 -4.83
C ALA A 117 -1.19 3.72 -5.55
N ALA A 118 -2.47 3.36 -5.66
CA ALA A 118 -2.88 2.19 -6.42
C ALA A 118 -2.53 2.34 -7.91
N PHE A 119 -2.15 1.24 -8.54
CA PHE A 119 -1.85 1.19 -9.98
C PHE A 119 -2.76 0.17 -10.66
N PRO A 120 -4.03 0.52 -10.93
CA PRO A 120 -5.02 -0.40 -11.46
C PRO A 120 -4.66 -0.81 -12.90
N ARG A 121 -5.19 -1.95 -13.31
CA ARG A 121 -4.92 -2.55 -14.63
C ARG A 121 -5.24 -1.60 -15.78
N SER A 122 -6.33 -0.85 -15.68
CA SER A 122 -6.71 0.16 -16.68
C SER A 122 -5.62 1.21 -16.91
N LEU A 123 -4.97 1.66 -15.83
CA LEU A 123 -3.90 2.65 -15.91
C LEU A 123 -2.60 2.02 -16.45
N GLN A 124 -2.32 0.74 -16.09
CA GLN A 124 -1.21 -0.01 -16.67
C GLN A 124 -1.34 -0.14 -18.19
N GLU A 125 -2.53 -0.50 -18.67
CA GLU A 125 -2.86 -0.62 -20.09
C GLU A 125 -2.77 0.73 -20.81
N SER A 126 -3.24 1.82 -20.17
CA SER A 126 -3.11 3.19 -20.70
C SER A 126 -1.65 3.60 -20.91
N PHE A 127 -0.78 3.31 -19.94
CA PHE A 127 0.65 3.62 -20.06
C PHE A 127 1.33 2.76 -21.13
N ALA A 128 1.00 1.47 -21.19
CA ALA A 128 1.51 0.57 -22.22
C ALA A 128 1.11 1.04 -23.63
N ALA A 129 -0.12 1.48 -23.82
CA ALA A 129 -0.60 2.04 -25.09
C ALA A 129 0.16 3.32 -25.52
N ARG A 130 0.72 4.06 -24.54
CA ARG A 130 1.59 5.24 -24.78
C ARG A 130 3.07 4.88 -24.88
N GLY A 131 3.43 3.58 -24.91
CA GLY A 131 4.80 3.09 -25.02
C GLY A 131 5.62 3.21 -23.75
N ILE A 132 4.96 3.32 -22.57
CA ILE A 132 5.60 3.42 -21.27
C ILE A 132 5.56 2.05 -20.58
N THR A 133 6.73 1.52 -20.24
CA THR A 133 6.86 0.34 -19.38
C THR A 133 6.89 0.79 -17.92
N ALA A 134 5.81 0.58 -17.19
CA ALA A 134 5.69 0.97 -15.80
C ALA A 134 5.71 -0.26 -14.87
N TYR A 135 6.40 -0.14 -13.74
CA TYR A 135 6.46 -1.12 -12.65
C TYR A 135 6.12 -0.44 -11.33
N GLN A 136 5.58 -1.22 -10.40
CA GLN A 136 5.25 -0.74 -9.06
C GLN A 136 6.38 -1.00 -8.07
N ALA A 137 6.54 -0.09 -7.10
CA ALA A 137 7.24 -0.37 -5.85
C ALA A 137 6.29 -0.12 -4.68
N TYR A 138 6.34 -0.99 -3.69
CA TYR A 138 5.71 -0.82 -2.39
C TYR A 138 6.75 -0.32 -1.40
N GLY A 139 6.45 0.76 -0.71
CA GLY A 139 7.36 1.35 0.26
C GLY A 139 6.62 2.24 1.26
N THR A 140 7.30 2.53 2.35
CA THR A 140 6.86 3.45 3.40
C THR A 140 7.90 4.50 3.67
N ALA A 141 7.52 5.57 4.36
CA ALA A 141 8.43 6.63 4.74
C ALA A 141 9.52 6.13 5.71
N ASP A 142 9.17 5.17 6.58
CA ASP A 142 10.08 4.62 7.60
C ASP A 142 11.17 3.71 7.01
N VAL A 143 10.80 2.91 5.99
CA VAL A 143 11.62 1.80 5.49
C VAL A 143 12.23 2.09 4.13
N GLY A 144 11.62 2.96 3.33
CA GLY A 144 11.92 3.08 1.92
C GLY A 144 11.19 2.01 1.10
N PHE A 145 11.79 1.50 0.02
CA PHE A 145 11.17 0.47 -0.80
C PHE A 145 11.31 -0.92 -0.18
N VAL A 146 10.19 -1.47 0.25
CA VAL A 146 10.04 -2.80 0.87
C VAL A 146 9.99 -3.91 -0.17
N ALA A 147 9.28 -3.68 -1.28
CA ALA A 147 9.14 -4.66 -2.36
C ALA A 147 8.90 -3.95 -3.71
N PHE A 148 9.22 -4.62 -4.81
CA PHE A 148 9.11 -4.04 -6.15
C PHE A 148 8.77 -5.10 -7.19
N GLU A 149 8.06 -4.70 -8.23
CA GLU A 149 7.80 -5.52 -9.42
C GLU A 149 9.07 -5.72 -10.24
N THR A 150 9.05 -6.79 -11.02
CA THR A 150 10.07 -7.13 -12.01
C THR A 150 9.42 -7.36 -13.37
N GLU A 151 10.21 -7.64 -14.38
CA GLU A 151 9.74 -8.02 -15.73
C GLU A 151 8.78 -9.21 -15.75
N ALA A 152 8.85 -10.09 -14.73
CA ALA A 152 7.96 -11.24 -14.60
C ALA A 152 6.51 -10.85 -14.31
N ARG A 153 6.25 -9.64 -13.75
CA ARG A 153 4.91 -9.14 -13.36
C ARG A 153 4.10 -10.17 -12.54
N ASP A 154 4.78 -10.93 -11.71
CA ASP A 154 4.21 -11.98 -10.88
C ASP A 154 4.47 -11.67 -9.40
N GLY A 155 3.70 -10.71 -8.89
CA GLY A 155 3.88 -10.14 -7.56
C GLY A 155 5.09 -9.21 -7.45
N MET A 156 5.38 -8.80 -6.22
CA MET A 156 6.51 -7.93 -5.89
C MET A 156 7.57 -8.72 -5.13
N VAL A 157 8.81 -8.63 -5.57
CA VAL A 157 9.97 -9.21 -4.92
C VAL A 157 10.34 -8.35 -3.70
N VAL A 158 10.48 -8.97 -2.54
CA VAL A 158 10.90 -8.29 -1.30
C VAL A 158 12.35 -7.83 -1.42
N ASN A 159 12.63 -6.60 -1.00
CA ASN A 159 13.98 -6.04 -0.99
C ASN A 159 14.92 -6.84 -0.09
N GLU A 160 16.19 -6.96 -0.46
CA GLU A 160 17.16 -7.85 0.18
C GLU A 160 17.54 -7.44 1.60
N ASP A 161 17.45 -6.14 1.92
CA ASP A 161 17.80 -5.61 3.24
C ASP A 161 16.59 -5.49 4.19
N VAL A 162 15.48 -6.17 3.82
CA VAL A 162 14.24 -6.20 4.61
C VAL A 162 13.87 -7.64 4.92
N ILE A 163 13.71 -7.96 6.20
CA ILE A 163 13.02 -9.18 6.64
C ILE A 163 11.54 -8.84 6.71
N LEU A 164 10.73 -9.49 5.89
CA LEU A 164 9.29 -9.28 5.83
C LEU A 164 8.56 -10.50 6.41
N GLU A 165 7.73 -10.25 7.42
CA GLU A 165 6.78 -11.19 7.99
C GLU A 165 5.36 -10.77 7.58
N ILE A 166 4.46 -11.73 7.46
CA ILE A 166 3.03 -11.47 7.29
C ILE A 166 2.34 -12.11 8.48
N VAL A 167 1.66 -11.28 9.27
CA VAL A 167 1.10 -11.67 10.55
C VAL A 167 -0.40 -11.41 10.62
N ARG A 168 -1.07 -12.10 11.51
CA ARG A 168 -2.48 -11.82 11.79
C ARG A 168 -2.60 -10.47 12.49
N PRO A 169 -3.38 -9.51 11.93
CA PRO A 169 -3.53 -8.19 12.51
C PRO A 169 -3.91 -8.24 14.00
N GLY A 170 -3.24 -7.43 14.81
CA GLY A 170 -3.49 -7.32 16.24
C GLY A 170 -2.89 -8.44 17.11
N THR A 171 -2.32 -9.51 16.54
CA THR A 171 -1.72 -10.61 17.31
C THR A 171 -0.19 -10.69 17.17
N GLY A 172 0.32 -10.36 15.98
CA GLY A 172 1.72 -10.54 15.63
C GLY A 172 2.10 -12.00 15.28
N ASP A 173 1.13 -12.92 15.23
CA ASP A 173 1.36 -14.32 14.86
C ASP A 173 1.47 -14.48 13.35
N PRO A 174 2.48 -15.19 12.83
CA PRO A 174 2.61 -15.44 11.40
C PRO A 174 1.39 -16.16 10.81
N VAL A 175 1.02 -15.79 9.58
CA VAL A 175 -0.01 -16.49 8.81
C VAL A 175 0.61 -17.45 7.79
N PRO A 176 -0.10 -18.51 7.36
CA PRO A 176 0.33 -19.37 6.27
C PRO A 176 0.52 -18.60 4.95
N ASP A 177 1.40 -19.09 4.08
CA ASP A 177 1.58 -18.52 2.74
C ASP A 177 0.25 -18.54 1.97
N GLY A 178 -0.07 -17.43 1.31
CA GLY A 178 -1.32 -17.21 0.59
C GLY A 178 -2.47 -16.65 1.44
N GLU A 179 -2.39 -16.72 2.77
CA GLU A 179 -3.32 -16.01 3.66
C GLU A 179 -2.95 -14.52 3.72
N VAL A 180 -3.97 -13.66 3.72
CA VAL A 180 -3.77 -12.21 3.86
C VAL A 180 -3.54 -11.86 5.31
N GLY A 181 -2.48 -11.09 5.56
CA GLY A 181 -2.12 -10.59 6.88
C GLY A 181 -1.42 -9.24 6.81
N GLU A 182 -1.11 -8.70 7.98
CA GLU A 182 -0.42 -7.43 8.15
C GLU A 182 1.08 -7.59 7.88
N ILE A 183 1.64 -6.62 7.17
CA ILE A 183 3.07 -6.55 6.89
C ILE A 183 3.79 -6.07 8.14
N VAL A 184 4.73 -6.88 8.60
CA VAL A 184 5.70 -6.53 9.64
C VAL A 184 7.09 -6.60 9.04
N VAL A 185 7.90 -5.58 9.29
CA VAL A 185 9.25 -5.50 8.72
C VAL A 185 10.31 -5.34 9.78
N THR A 186 11.47 -5.93 9.51
CA THR A 186 12.73 -5.65 10.21
C THR A 186 13.73 -5.18 9.17
N THR A 187 14.32 -4.00 9.39
CA THR A 187 15.38 -3.47 8.53
C THR A 187 16.75 -3.89 9.04
N LEU A 188 17.66 -4.16 8.10
CA LEU A 188 19.06 -4.49 8.41
C LEU A 188 19.97 -3.25 8.37
N ASP A 189 19.38 -2.04 8.36
CA ASP A 189 20.13 -0.79 8.39
C ASP A 189 20.75 -0.57 9.80
N PRO A 190 22.07 -0.47 9.91
CA PRO A 190 22.73 -0.24 11.20
C PRO A 190 22.52 1.17 11.75
N HIS A 191 22.11 2.13 10.94
CA HIS A 191 21.92 3.53 11.36
C HIS A 191 20.50 3.79 11.88
N HIS A 192 19.51 3.05 11.36
CA HIS A 192 18.10 3.15 11.78
C HIS A 192 17.44 1.77 11.79
N PRO A 193 17.84 0.90 12.73
CA PRO A 193 17.26 -0.44 12.79
C PRO A 193 15.81 -0.38 13.25
N LEU A 194 14.93 -0.94 12.45
CA LEU A 194 13.53 -1.14 12.79
C LEU A 194 13.32 -2.64 13.02
N ILE A 195 12.84 -3.00 14.20
CA ILE A 195 12.66 -4.41 14.57
C ILE A 195 11.18 -4.72 14.69
N ARG A 196 10.67 -5.57 13.81
CA ARG A 196 9.26 -6.00 13.75
C ARG A 196 8.29 -4.82 13.77
N LEU A 197 8.55 -3.81 12.95
CA LEU A 197 7.65 -2.68 12.76
C LEU A 197 6.41 -3.14 11.95
N ALA A 198 5.23 -3.01 12.55
CA ALA A 198 3.96 -3.21 11.87
C ALA A 198 3.67 -1.99 10.99
N LEU A 199 3.50 -2.21 9.68
CA LEU A 199 3.29 -1.11 8.73
C LEU A 199 1.82 -0.68 8.61
N GLY A 200 0.91 -1.45 9.20
CA GLY A 200 -0.53 -1.21 9.07
C GLY A 200 -1.07 -1.51 7.67
N ASP A 201 -0.32 -2.19 6.82
CA ASP A 201 -0.69 -2.57 5.46
C ASP A 201 -0.86 -4.08 5.34
N LEU A 202 -1.79 -4.50 4.47
CA LEU A 202 -2.10 -5.91 4.22
C LEU A 202 -1.45 -6.40 2.93
N THR A 203 -0.98 -7.65 2.96
CA THR A 203 -0.54 -8.42 1.79
C THR A 203 -0.69 -9.92 2.02
N ALA A 204 -0.33 -10.73 1.02
CA ALA A 204 -0.17 -12.17 1.14
C ALA A 204 1.14 -12.63 0.51
N ALA A 205 1.81 -13.60 1.13
CA ALA A 205 2.98 -14.22 0.54
C ALA A 205 2.61 -15.04 -0.71
N MET A 206 3.47 -15.02 -1.69
CA MET A 206 3.33 -15.86 -2.89
C MET A 206 4.29 -17.04 -2.81
N PRO A 207 3.82 -18.24 -3.15
CA PRO A 207 4.68 -19.43 -3.13
C PRO A 207 5.68 -19.44 -4.29
N GLY A 208 6.72 -20.22 -4.14
CA GLY A 208 7.70 -20.52 -5.19
C GLY A 208 8.68 -19.38 -5.49
N ILE A 209 9.55 -19.64 -6.46
CA ILE A 209 10.59 -18.71 -6.91
C ILE A 209 10.01 -17.79 -8.00
N SER A 210 10.45 -16.54 -8.04
CA SER A 210 10.04 -15.62 -9.08
C SER A 210 10.44 -16.10 -10.48
N PRO A 211 9.59 -16.00 -11.50
CA PRO A 211 9.96 -16.32 -12.88
C PRO A 211 11.15 -15.50 -13.42
N CYS A 212 11.45 -14.35 -12.81
CA CYS A 212 12.66 -13.57 -13.14
C CYS A 212 13.96 -14.16 -12.57
N GLY A 213 13.91 -15.29 -11.86
CA GLY A 213 15.06 -15.98 -11.29
C GLY A 213 15.52 -15.48 -9.92
N ARG A 214 14.94 -14.43 -9.36
CA ARG A 214 15.23 -13.97 -7.99
C ARG A 214 14.66 -14.95 -6.97
N THR A 215 15.44 -15.27 -5.94
CA THR A 215 15.09 -16.23 -4.87
C THR A 215 14.41 -15.56 -3.68
N ASN A 216 14.35 -14.24 -3.65
CA ASN A 216 13.70 -13.47 -2.58
C ASN A 216 12.21 -13.85 -2.47
N ARG A 217 11.67 -13.75 -1.25
CA ARG A 217 10.22 -13.88 -1.03
C ARG A 217 9.46 -12.89 -1.89
N ARG A 218 8.26 -13.29 -2.33
CA ARG A 218 7.35 -12.43 -3.08
C ARG A 218 6.08 -12.20 -2.31
N ILE A 219 5.50 -11.01 -2.53
CA ILE A 219 4.19 -10.61 -2.00
C ILE A 219 3.26 -10.22 -3.15
N ARG A 220 1.97 -10.28 -2.91
CA ARG A 220 0.95 -9.87 -3.90
C ARG A 220 0.92 -8.35 -4.16
N GLY A 221 1.65 -7.58 -3.35
CA GLY A 221 1.58 -6.13 -3.34
C GLY A 221 0.65 -5.63 -2.23
N TRP A 222 0.32 -4.35 -2.27
CA TRP A 222 -0.58 -3.74 -1.29
C TRP A 222 -2.03 -4.21 -1.48
N MET A 223 -2.67 -4.70 -0.43
CA MET A 223 -4.02 -5.24 -0.43
C MET A 223 -4.99 -4.49 0.50
N GLY A 224 -4.57 -3.34 1.00
CA GLY A 224 -5.37 -2.51 1.90
C GLY A 224 -4.66 -2.21 3.20
N ARG A 225 -5.38 -1.56 4.13
CA ARG A 225 -4.88 -1.23 5.46
C ARG A 225 -5.32 -2.27 6.49
N ALA A 226 -4.41 -2.59 7.42
CA ALA A 226 -4.71 -3.44 8.56
C ALA A 226 -5.44 -2.67 9.67
N ASP A 227 -5.16 -1.37 9.80
CA ASP A 227 -5.78 -0.46 10.77
C ASP A 227 -7.18 0.02 10.34
N GLN A 228 -7.98 -0.85 9.82
CA GLN A 228 -9.31 -0.65 9.21
C GLN A 228 -10.30 0.11 10.13
N THR A 229 -9.86 1.23 10.68
CA THR A 229 -10.67 2.07 11.55
C THR A 229 -11.77 2.75 10.76
N ALA A 230 -13.02 2.49 11.10
CA ALA A 230 -14.17 3.18 10.52
C ALA A 230 -14.73 4.21 11.49
N LYS A 231 -15.06 5.42 10.99
CA LYS A 231 -15.79 6.42 11.79
C LYS A 231 -17.28 6.24 11.54
N VAL A 232 -18.00 5.76 12.54
CA VAL A 232 -19.45 5.49 12.49
C VAL A 232 -20.17 6.42 13.45
N ARG A 233 -21.09 7.23 12.96
CA ARG A 233 -21.85 8.22 13.78
C ARG A 233 -20.94 9.06 14.68
N GLY A 234 -19.78 9.49 14.16
CA GLY A 234 -18.82 10.33 14.87
C GLY A 234 -17.85 9.59 15.79
N MET A 235 -18.00 8.28 16.03
CA MET A 235 -17.13 7.46 16.86
C MET A 235 -16.28 6.52 16.01
N PHE A 236 -15.04 6.28 16.44
CA PHE A 236 -14.15 5.34 15.77
C PHE A 236 -14.39 3.91 16.26
N VAL A 237 -14.59 2.99 15.32
CA VAL A 237 -14.57 1.55 15.55
C VAL A 237 -13.30 0.97 14.96
N ARG A 238 -12.59 0.17 15.74
CA ARG A 238 -11.26 -0.36 15.43
C ARG A 238 -11.25 -1.88 15.38
N PRO A 239 -10.33 -2.51 14.63
CA PRO A 239 -10.20 -3.97 14.56
C PRO A 239 -10.04 -4.65 15.92
N GLU A 240 -9.35 -4.02 16.88
CA GLU A 240 -9.15 -4.58 18.22
C GLU A 240 -10.48 -4.76 18.97
N GLN A 241 -11.44 -3.88 18.73
CA GLN A 241 -12.79 -4.01 19.33
C GLN A 241 -13.54 -5.21 18.74
N ILE A 242 -13.36 -5.49 17.45
CA ILE A 242 -13.96 -6.68 16.82
C ILE A 242 -13.26 -7.95 17.31
N ALA A 243 -11.93 -7.92 17.47
CA ALA A 243 -11.18 -9.02 18.07
C ALA A 243 -11.60 -9.31 19.52
N GLU A 244 -11.89 -8.26 20.32
CA GLU A 244 -12.41 -8.41 21.66
C GLU A 244 -13.81 -9.05 21.65
N ILE A 245 -14.69 -8.70 20.70
CA ILE A 245 -15.99 -9.36 20.55
C ILE A 245 -15.78 -10.84 20.22
N ALA A 246 -14.90 -11.17 19.28
CA ALA A 246 -14.58 -12.56 18.92
C ALA A 246 -14.08 -13.37 20.12
N SER A 247 -13.22 -12.80 20.96
CA SER A 247 -12.69 -13.48 22.16
C SER A 247 -13.75 -13.79 23.20
N ARG A 248 -14.80 -12.95 23.27
CA ARG A 248 -15.93 -13.18 24.19
C ARG A 248 -16.95 -14.21 23.68
N HIS A 249 -16.92 -14.50 22.38
CA HIS A 249 -17.83 -15.44 21.72
C HIS A 249 -17.07 -16.53 20.95
N PRO A 250 -16.37 -17.46 21.61
CA PRO A 250 -15.51 -18.47 20.95
C PRO A 250 -16.29 -19.49 20.11
N SER A 251 -17.62 -19.50 20.19
CA SER A 251 -18.50 -20.34 19.37
C SER A 251 -18.70 -19.84 17.94
N VAL A 252 -18.30 -18.59 17.65
CA VAL A 252 -18.33 -18.04 16.29
C VAL A 252 -16.94 -18.06 15.67
N GLY A 253 -16.89 -18.13 14.33
CA GLY A 253 -15.67 -18.08 13.54
C GLY A 253 -15.19 -16.65 13.29
N ARG A 254 -14.86 -16.35 12.03
CA ARG A 254 -14.43 -14.98 11.66
C ARG A 254 -15.57 -13.99 11.79
N LEU A 255 -15.20 -12.77 12.20
CA LEU A 255 -16.11 -11.63 12.30
C LEU A 255 -15.69 -10.56 11.28
N ARG A 256 -16.68 -9.88 10.73
CA ARG A 256 -16.47 -8.66 9.92
C ARG A 256 -17.55 -7.64 10.26
N LEU A 257 -17.13 -6.44 10.64
CA LEU A 257 -18.01 -5.29 10.71
C LEU A 257 -18.16 -4.66 9.33
N VAL A 258 -19.37 -4.55 8.83
CA VAL A 258 -19.68 -3.84 7.58
C VAL A 258 -20.34 -2.52 7.93
N VAL A 259 -19.78 -1.41 7.45
CA VAL A 259 -20.33 -0.07 7.62
C VAL A 259 -20.96 0.37 6.32
N THR A 260 -22.23 0.73 6.35
CA THR A 260 -23.02 1.19 5.22
C THR A 260 -23.65 2.56 5.49
N ARG A 261 -24.27 3.14 4.49
CA ARG A 261 -25.10 4.35 4.65
C ARG A 261 -26.53 4.05 4.24
N GLU A 262 -27.48 4.25 5.15
CA GLU A 262 -28.90 4.05 4.93
C GLU A 262 -29.64 5.35 5.27
N ASN A 263 -30.39 5.90 4.34
CA ASN A 263 -31.13 7.16 4.52
C ASN A 263 -30.29 8.27 5.17
N GLU A 264 -29.11 8.52 4.61
CA GLU A 264 -28.10 9.50 5.09
C GLU A 264 -27.53 9.22 6.50
N ASN A 265 -27.82 8.09 7.10
CA ASN A 265 -27.29 7.68 8.39
C ASN A 265 -26.30 6.53 8.26
N ASP A 266 -25.24 6.57 9.04
CA ASP A 266 -24.32 5.43 9.12
C ASP A 266 -25.02 4.25 9.80
N ALA A 267 -24.99 3.10 9.14
CA ALA A 267 -25.39 1.81 9.66
C ALA A 267 -24.19 0.88 9.81
N MET A 268 -24.23 -0.04 10.74
CA MET A 268 -23.19 -1.06 10.87
C MET A 268 -23.80 -2.43 11.18
N THR A 269 -23.28 -3.45 10.52
CA THR A 269 -23.68 -4.85 10.72
C THR A 269 -22.43 -5.69 11.02
N LEU A 270 -22.46 -6.41 12.14
CA LEU A 270 -21.43 -7.39 12.45
C LEU A 270 -21.81 -8.73 11.84
N VAL A 271 -21.11 -9.13 10.79
CA VAL A 271 -21.28 -10.42 10.13
C VAL A 271 -20.40 -11.46 10.83
N ALA A 272 -21.01 -12.54 11.30
CA ALA A 272 -20.34 -13.58 12.07
C ALA A 272 -20.46 -14.94 11.39
N GLU A 273 -19.34 -15.62 11.13
CA GLU A 273 -19.34 -17.00 10.64
C GLU A 273 -19.73 -17.97 11.77
N THR A 274 -20.78 -18.72 11.59
CA THR A 274 -21.19 -19.76 12.55
C THR A 274 -21.97 -20.90 11.90
N LYS A 275 -21.91 -22.07 12.50
CA LYS A 275 -22.77 -23.21 12.15
C LYS A 275 -24.13 -23.18 12.86
N VAL A 276 -24.23 -22.39 13.92
CA VAL A 276 -25.39 -22.31 14.79
C VAL A 276 -26.11 -20.99 14.53
N GLN A 277 -27.36 -21.07 14.10
CA GLN A 277 -28.23 -19.89 13.93
C GLN A 277 -29.19 -19.81 15.09
N ASP A 278 -28.74 -19.27 16.22
CA ASP A 278 -29.53 -19.12 17.45
C ASP A 278 -29.82 -17.65 17.72
N ALA A 279 -31.10 -17.32 17.93
CA ALA A 279 -31.52 -15.96 18.20
C ALA A 279 -30.98 -15.44 19.56
N ALA A 280 -30.77 -16.33 20.54
CA ALA A 280 -30.18 -15.94 21.83
C ALA A 280 -28.71 -15.50 21.62
N LEU A 281 -27.92 -16.28 20.92
CA LEU A 281 -26.51 -15.94 20.57
C LEU A 281 -26.43 -14.64 19.77
N LEU A 282 -27.35 -14.41 18.83
CA LEU A 282 -27.43 -13.17 18.09
C LEU A 282 -27.63 -11.96 19.01
N GLY A 283 -28.53 -12.06 19.97
CA GLY A 283 -28.79 -11.02 20.97
C GLY A 283 -27.58 -10.76 21.89
N GLU A 284 -26.89 -11.83 22.31
CA GLU A 284 -25.68 -11.71 23.14
C GLU A 284 -24.55 -10.99 22.39
N ILE A 285 -24.33 -11.35 21.14
CA ILE A 285 -23.29 -10.70 20.31
C ILE A 285 -23.65 -9.23 20.05
N ALA A 286 -24.90 -8.92 19.76
CA ALA A 286 -25.36 -7.53 19.58
C ALA A 286 -25.19 -6.70 20.87
N GLY A 287 -25.45 -7.27 22.02
CA GLY A 287 -25.19 -6.65 23.32
C GLY A 287 -23.69 -6.39 23.55
N THR A 288 -22.86 -7.36 23.20
CA THR A 288 -21.38 -7.23 23.29
C THR A 288 -20.85 -6.17 22.32
N LEU A 289 -21.35 -6.15 21.08
CA LEU A 289 -21.01 -5.13 20.08
C LEU A 289 -21.30 -3.73 20.62
N GLN A 290 -22.51 -3.52 21.17
CA GLN A 290 -22.89 -2.23 21.76
C GLN A 290 -22.05 -1.88 22.99
N ALA A 291 -21.76 -2.85 23.85
CA ALA A 291 -20.95 -2.61 25.05
C ALA A 291 -19.54 -2.16 24.75
N ILE A 292 -18.90 -2.77 23.72
CA ILE A 292 -17.50 -2.50 23.33
C ILE A 292 -17.40 -1.25 22.47
N THR A 293 -18.23 -1.11 21.43
CA THR A 293 -18.14 0.00 20.48
C THR A 293 -18.86 1.27 20.94
N LYS A 294 -19.76 1.15 21.93
CA LYS A 294 -20.72 2.18 22.36
C LYS A 294 -21.74 2.57 21.29
N LEU A 295 -21.81 1.80 20.22
CA LEU A 295 -22.72 2.00 19.09
C LEU A 295 -23.67 0.80 18.95
N ARG A 296 -24.92 1.07 18.59
CA ARG A 296 -25.87 0.02 18.20
C ARG A 296 -25.63 -0.38 16.75
N GLY A 297 -25.53 -1.66 16.49
CA GLY A 297 -25.44 -2.28 15.17
C GLY A 297 -26.27 -3.55 15.11
N SER A 298 -26.52 -4.04 13.90
CA SER A 298 -27.11 -5.36 13.66
C SER A 298 -26.05 -6.45 13.68
N VAL A 299 -26.49 -7.69 13.88
CA VAL A 299 -25.65 -8.89 13.77
C VAL A 299 -26.28 -9.81 12.73
N GLU A 300 -25.46 -10.37 11.86
CA GLU A 300 -25.88 -11.33 10.83
C GLU A 300 -25.01 -12.59 10.92
N PHE A 301 -25.64 -13.76 10.82
CA PHE A 301 -24.96 -15.03 10.80
C PHE A 301 -24.81 -15.53 9.37
N VAL A 302 -23.59 -15.95 9.02
CA VAL A 302 -23.27 -16.57 7.73
C VAL A 302 -22.56 -17.90 7.93
N PRO A 303 -22.62 -18.83 6.95
CA PRO A 303 -21.91 -20.09 7.03
C PRO A 303 -20.38 -19.89 7.19
N PRO A 304 -19.66 -20.79 7.87
CA PRO A 304 -18.20 -20.74 7.94
C PRO A 304 -17.54 -20.74 6.56
N GLY A 305 -16.58 -19.86 6.36
CA GLY A 305 -15.88 -19.67 5.09
C GLY A 305 -16.60 -18.75 4.10
N SER A 306 -17.73 -18.12 4.49
CA SER A 306 -18.45 -17.19 3.61
C SER A 306 -17.80 -15.80 3.54
N LEU A 307 -17.10 -15.37 4.59
CA LEU A 307 -16.42 -14.08 4.57
C LEU A 307 -15.23 -14.09 3.62
N PRO A 308 -15.03 -13.05 2.80
CA PRO A 308 -13.90 -12.96 1.89
C PRO A 308 -12.55 -13.09 2.62
N ASN A 309 -11.57 -13.72 1.97
CA ASN A 309 -10.19 -13.76 2.46
C ASN A 309 -9.42 -12.55 1.92
N ASP A 310 -9.76 -11.36 2.41
CA ASP A 310 -9.17 -10.08 2.01
C ASP A 310 -8.50 -9.34 3.19
N GLY A 311 -8.42 -10.00 4.36
CA GLY A 311 -7.84 -9.43 5.58
C GLY A 311 -8.68 -8.33 6.22
N LYS A 312 -9.84 -8.00 5.67
CA LYS A 312 -10.71 -6.96 6.22
C LYS A 312 -11.52 -7.48 7.39
N VAL A 313 -11.27 -6.91 8.56
CA VAL A 313 -12.09 -7.09 9.78
C VAL A 313 -13.19 -6.03 9.83
N ILE A 314 -12.93 -4.84 9.26
CA ILE A 314 -13.90 -3.78 9.06
C ILE A 314 -13.94 -3.44 7.57
N ALA A 315 -15.12 -3.50 6.97
CA ALA A 315 -15.38 -3.05 5.60
C ALA A 315 -16.23 -1.78 5.65
N ASP A 316 -15.70 -0.70 5.08
CA ASP A 316 -16.44 0.57 4.92
C ASP A 316 -16.98 0.62 3.48
N ASP A 317 -18.24 0.20 3.31
CA ASP A 317 -18.91 0.11 2.01
C ASP A 317 -19.77 1.34 1.73
N ARG A 318 -19.54 2.43 2.46
CA ARG A 318 -20.21 3.69 2.17
C ARG A 318 -19.73 4.26 0.84
N PRO A 319 -20.64 4.81 0.00
CA PRO A 319 -20.22 5.43 -1.25
C PRO A 319 -19.24 6.58 -0.97
N VAL A 320 -18.10 6.53 -1.64
CA VAL A 320 -17.12 7.64 -1.64
C VAL A 320 -17.65 8.67 -2.64
N ASN A 321 -18.08 9.83 -2.14
CA ASN A 321 -18.48 10.98 -2.97
C ASN A 321 -17.26 11.71 -3.50
#